data_6c870488644ace8e8b0cf0d99de13174
#
_entry.id   6c870488644ace8e8b0cf0d99de13174
#
_cell.length_a   1.000
_cell.length_b   1.000
_cell.length_c   1.000
_cell.angle_alpha   90.00
_cell.angle_beta   90.00
_cell.angle_gamma   90.00
#
_symmetry.space_group_name_H-M   'P 1'
#
loop_
_entity.id
_entity.type
_entity.pdbx_description
1 polymer ?
#
loop_
_entity_poly.entity_id
_entity_poly.type
_entity_poly.pdbx_seq_one_letter_code
_entity_poly.pdbx_strand_id
1 'polypeptide(L)' 'MNRNSGSRLPPSLAPRGLSRMQAAEYIGVGATKFDEMVGDGRMPGPKRIDGRTVWDRVKLDEAFDALDNEAAKSEWDRL' A
#
# COMPACT_ATOMS: atom_id res chain seq x y z
N MET A 1 25.60 -7.80 0.09
CA MET A 1 25.32 -7.32 0.16
C MET A 1 24.62 -6.99 0.22
N ASN A 2 24.16 -7.09 0.49
CA ASN A 2 23.40 -6.72 0.56
C ASN A 2 22.78 -6.27 0.81
N ARG A 3 23.08 -6.12 0.90
CA ARG A 3 22.57 -5.55 1.19
C ARG A 3 21.44 -5.38 0.99
N ASN A 4 20.88 -5.15 1.12
CA ASN A 4 19.66 -5.16 0.91
C ASN A 4 19.29 -4.53 -0.30
N SER A 5 18.50 -5.14 -1.10
CA SER A 5 18.24 -4.66 -2.39
C SER A 5 17.52 -3.36 -2.40
N GLY A 6 16.71 -3.14 -1.40
CA GLY A 6 15.97 -1.90 -1.34
C GLY A 6 16.86 -0.71 -1.24
N SER A 7 18.03 -0.89 -0.64
CA SER A 7 18.89 0.24 -0.43
C SER A 7 19.56 0.73 -1.69
N ARG A 8 19.40 0.01 -2.79
CA ARG A 8 19.98 0.45 -4.05
C ARG A 8 19.13 1.48 -4.75
N LEU A 9 17.88 1.63 -4.32
CA LEU A 9 16.99 2.57 -4.98
C LEU A 9 17.08 3.93 -4.32
N PRO A 10 16.90 5.00 -5.09
CA PRO A 10 16.81 6.32 -4.47
C PRO A 10 15.66 6.36 -3.48
N PRO A 11 15.77 7.13 -2.42
CA PRO A 11 14.69 7.20 -1.44
C PRO A 11 13.34 7.59 -2.03
N SER A 12 13.35 8.33 -3.12
CA SER A 12 12.11 8.79 -3.75
C SER A 12 11.49 7.74 -4.64
N LEU A 13 12.16 6.59 -4.83
CA LEU A 13 11.68 5.58 -5.76
C LEU A 13 11.39 4.30 -5.01
N ALA A 14 10.14 4.04 -4.76
CA ALA A 14 9.74 2.83 -4.07
C ALA A 14 9.92 1.62 -4.97
N PRO A 15 10.27 0.45 -4.41
CA PRO A 15 10.34 -0.76 -5.22
C PRO A 15 8.97 -1.15 -5.76
N ARG A 16 8.95 -1.91 -6.84
CA ARG A 16 7.69 -2.32 -7.43
C ARG A 16 6.92 -3.23 -6.49
N GLY A 17 7.60 -4.15 -5.83
CA GLY A 17 6.96 -5.06 -4.89
C GLY A 17 7.20 -4.62 -3.45
N LEU A 18 6.15 -4.48 -2.69
CA LEU A 18 6.22 -3.98 -1.32
C LEU A 18 5.76 -5.05 -0.34
N SER A 19 6.42 -5.11 0.81
CA SER A 19 5.95 -5.98 1.89
C SER A 19 4.65 -5.41 2.45
N ARG A 20 4.00 -6.17 3.33
CA ARG A 20 2.77 -5.72 3.98
C ARG A 20 2.98 -4.39 4.69
N MET A 21 4.06 -4.30 5.48
CA MET A 21 4.33 -3.06 6.22
C MET A 21 4.64 -1.92 5.28
N GLN A 22 5.44 -2.18 4.26
CA GLN A 22 5.77 -1.15 3.28
C GLN A 22 4.55 -0.70 2.53
N ALA A 23 3.67 -1.63 2.17
CA ALA A 23 2.46 -1.29 1.44
C ALA A 23 1.56 -0.39 2.29
N ALA A 24 1.42 -0.72 3.57
CA ALA A 24 0.62 0.09 4.47
C ALA A 24 1.20 1.50 4.56
N GLU A 25 2.50 1.59 4.75
CA GLU A 25 3.17 2.90 4.81
C GLU A 25 3.00 3.67 3.52
N TYR A 26 3.09 2.96 2.41
CA TYR A 26 3.01 3.59 1.10
C TYR A 26 1.67 4.31 0.91
N ILE A 27 0.60 3.72 1.40
CA ILE A 27 -0.70 4.36 1.27
C ILE A 27 -1.09 5.15 2.51
N GLY A 28 -0.21 5.20 3.50
CA GLY A 28 -0.40 6.10 4.61
C GLY A 28 -1.25 5.60 5.76
N VAL A 29 -1.34 4.29 5.95
CA VAL A 29 -2.12 3.73 7.05
C VAL A 29 -1.28 2.75 7.84
N GLY A 30 -1.78 2.34 8.99
CA GLY A 30 -1.13 1.28 9.76
C GLY A 30 -1.44 -0.08 9.15
N ALA A 31 -0.66 -1.08 9.55
CA ALA A 31 -0.81 -2.41 8.98
C ALA A 31 -2.19 -3.01 9.25
N THR A 32 -2.75 -2.77 10.42
CA THR A 32 -4.06 -3.32 10.75
C THR A 32 -5.14 -2.73 9.83
N LYS A 33 -5.08 -1.43 9.64
CA LYS A 33 -6.03 -0.79 8.74
C LYS A 33 -5.84 -1.28 7.31
N PHE A 34 -4.58 -1.47 6.90
CA PHE A 34 -4.30 -1.99 5.59
C PHE A 34 -4.92 -3.37 5.41
N ASP A 35 -4.79 -4.23 6.43
CA ASP A 35 -5.41 -5.56 6.37
C ASP A 35 -6.91 -5.47 6.17
N GLU A 36 -7.56 -4.55 6.86
CA GLU A 36 -8.99 -4.36 6.69
C GLU A 36 -9.33 -3.96 5.27
N MET A 37 -8.52 -3.06 4.71
CA MET A 37 -8.77 -2.56 3.37
C MET A 37 -8.56 -3.62 2.32
N VAL A 38 -7.61 -4.52 2.54
CA VAL A 38 -7.44 -5.67 1.65
C VAL A 38 -8.64 -6.59 1.78
N GLY A 39 -9.07 -6.82 3.01
CA GLY A 39 -10.18 -7.73 3.27
C GLY A 39 -11.50 -7.27 2.69
N ASP A 40 -11.73 -5.96 2.65
CA ASP A 40 -13.00 -5.46 2.13
C ASP A 40 -12.91 -5.00 0.68
N GLY A 41 -11.77 -5.21 0.05
CA GLY A 41 -11.63 -4.94 -1.38
C GLY A 41 -11.18 -3.55 -1.75
N ARG A 42 -10.94 -2.69 -0.78
CA ARG A 42 -10.47 -1.34 -1.10
C ARG A 42 -9.01 -1.33 -1.56
N MET A 43 -8.25 -2.34 -1.15
CA MET A 43 -6.86 -2.48 -1.59
C MET A 43 -6.70 -3.84 -2.24
N PRO A 44 -5.76 -3.97 -3.17
CA PRO A 44 -5.56 -5.24 -3.86
C PRO A 44 -4.96 -6.28 -2.94
N GLY A 45 -5.17 -7.54 -3.28
CA GLY A 45 -4.50 -8.62 -2.59
C GLY A 45 -3.05 -8.72 -3.01
N PRO A 46 -2.26 -9.46 -2.26
CA PRO A 46 -0.84 -9.59 -2.56
C PRO A 46 -0.58 -10.63 -3.65
N LYS A 47 0.63 -10.58 -4.16
CA LYS A 47 1.17 -11.62 -5.01
C LYS A 47 2.09 -12.50 -4.19
N ARG A 48 2.16 -13.77 -4.56
CA ARG A 48 3.08 -14.70 -3.91
C ARG A 48 4.20 -14.98 -4.87
N ILE A 49 5.42 -14.76 -4.42
CA ILE A 49 6.62 -15.04 -5.22
C ILE A 49 7.50 -15.93 -4.38
N ASP A 50 7.53 -17.23 -4.72
CA ASP A 50 8.37 -18.20 -4.02
C ASP A 50 8.21 -18.10 -2.51
N GLY A 51 6.99 -18.05 -2.06
CA GLY A 51 6.71 -17.98 -0.64
C GLY A 51 6.72 -16.60 -0.04
N ARG A 52 7.14 -15.60 -0.79
CA ARG A 52 7.10 -14.22 -0.30
C ARG A 52 5.78 -13.59 -0.69
N THR A 53 5.30 -12.75 0.19
CA THR A 53 4.05 -12.04 -0.04
C THR A 53 4.39 -10.59 -0.33
N VAL A 54 4.06 -10.11 -1.51
CA VAL A 54 4.36 -8.74 -1.90
C VAL A 54 3.15 -8.09 -2.54
N TRP A 55 3.05 -6.79 -2.41
CA TRP A 55 2.01 -6.01 -3.05
C TRP A 55 2.59 -5.25 -4.21
N ASP A 56 1.85 -5.20 -5.30
CA ASP A 56 2.25 -4.48 -6.50
C ASP A 56 2.00 -3.00 -6.28
N ARG A 57 3.05 -2.20 -6.29
CA ARG A 57 2.93 -0.76 -6.04
C ARG A 57 1.96 -0.09 -7.02
N VAL A 58 1.99 -0.50 -8.28
CA VAL A 58 1.11 0.10 -9.28
C VAL A 58 -0.36 -0.20 -8.98
N LYS A 59 -0.63 -1.42 -8.52
CA LYS A 59 -1.99 -1.76 -8.14
C LYS A 59 -2.44 -1.00 -6.90
N LEU A 60 -1.51 -0.73 -5.99
CA LEU A 60 -1.83 0.08 -4.83
C LEU A 60 -2.17 1.51 -5.26
N ASP A 61 -1.42 2.04 -6.22
CA ASP A 61 -1.72 3.37 -6.76
C ASP A 61 -3.12 3.42 -7.35
N GLU A 62 -3.45 2.42 -8.15
CA GLU A 62 -4.77 2.36 -8.79
C GLU A 62 -5.88 2.27 -7.76
N ALA A 63 -5.67 1.44 -6.75
CA ALA A 63 -6.66 1.28 -5.71
C ALA A 63 -6.81 2.54 -4.89
N PHE A 64 -5.70 3.20 -4.62
CA PHE A 64 -5.72 4.45 -3.87
C PHE A 64 -6.51 5.51 -4.63
N ASP A 65 -6.26 5.60 -5.93
CA ASP A 65 -6.98 6.56 -6.76
C ASP A 65 -8.47 6.29 -6.78
N ALA A 66 -8.84 5.03 -6.63
CA ALA A 66 -10.25 4.64 -6.67
C ALA A 66 -10.97 4.78 -5.35
N LEU A 67 -10.24 5.08 -4.27
CA LEU A 67 -10.89 5.27 -2.98
C LEU A 67 -11.80 6.48 -3.06
N ASP A 68 -13.03 6.31 -2.60
CA ASP A 68 -13.88 7.46 -2.60
C ASP A 68 -13.50 8.28 -1.37
N ASN A 69 -13.84 9.54 -1.39
CA ASN A 69 -13.48 10.42 -0.29
C ASN A 69 -14.69 10.77 0.53
N GLU A 70 -15.60 9.84 0.61
CA GLU A 70 -16.84 10.05 1.33
C GLU A 70 -16.60 10.40 2.78
N ALA A 71 -15.70 9.70 3.43
CA ALA A 71 -15.40 9.99 4.82
C ALA A 71 -14.78 11.37 4.98
N ALA A 72 -13.87 11.70 4.09
CA ALA A 72 -13.25 13.01 4.11
C ALA A 72 -14.27 14.10 3.85
N LYS A 73 -15.18 13.80 2.95
CA LYS A 73 -16.25 14.73 2.65
C LYS A 73 -17.11 15.01 3.87
N SER A 74 -17.46 13.97 4.59
CA SER A 74 -18.19 14.12 5.82
C SER A 74 -17.46 14.96 6.83
N GLU A 75 -16.17 14.72 6.90
CA GLU A 75 -15.32 15.46 7.81
C GLU A 75 -15.33 16.94 7.47
N TRP A 76 -15.18 17.24 6.19
CA TRP A 76 -15.19 18.62 5.74
C TRP A 76 -16.52 19.28 5.98
N ASP A 77 -17.60 18.54 5.82
CA ASP A 77 -18.92 19.08 6.02
C ASP A 77 -19.11 19.52 7.45
N ARG A 78 -18.40 18.92 8.37
CA ARG A 78 -18.51 19.27 9.77
C ARG A 78 -17.65 20.45 10.15
N LEU A 79 -16.71 20.78 9.32
CA LEU A 79 -15.86 21.91 9.59
C LEU A 79 -16.51 23.19 9.15
#